data_e682eff6870f617055838f8ff0e0160e
#
_entry.id   e682eff6870f617055838f8ff0e0160e
#
_cell.length_a   1.000
_cell.length_b   1.000
_cell.length_c   1.000
_cell.angle_alpha   90.00
_cell.angle_beta   90.00
_cell.angle_gamma   90.00
#
_symmetry.space_group_name_H-M   'P 1'
#
loop_
_entity.id
_entity.type
_entity.pdbx_description
1 polymer ?
#
loop_
_entity_poly.entity_id
_entity_poly.type
_entity_poly.pdbx_seq_one_letter_code
_entity_poly.pdbx_strand_id
1 'polypeptide(L)'
;MADTWVDYHRKNNLKTVHGYDRAIRSFVPFAVKIMRQWGIDPAQARLEDERIDFPEIIYRWEQDLLTKYPENSRRPWGLDRCLIALLSHWAQRAPRVPERLRRRAEAPAGLSRVTCEVLDEFTNAERLQLKGAAQAALRGLEKRLAHGRELLATGDDPREYGWQELPNLVWAARHGLLSIAGLQAQFPSHVRYWPEHLRDFLADFGAGYRGVGGLLRALHWALYPREADLHAFRILLLLAMTDCTSDEIHALRVPDLEFNAEGVRVVQAKYRADRVRADFHPAGQEKGFSPVVGELNYHGRGEWDVPGLLRRLVEAGAMTREAYATQEWLFTAVEMRHGVRMEPARATFIDPGRRLTHWIAARTGPGRPFPDGVTQPHDIRRIRKTSKTTRVVALGGTLTDLAGDDHTVQVFQRHYAHGTTAHVLAAAAMNRAQSKVFDKISGRPTLVLPTEQARLGEPEVASALGVSAEQGIELRDGVLDMGVSNCKDPLDSPHSTPGKLCHVAPAMCMICPNAVLFVSQLPQQLLLVDHIEHMRNVLAPTTWTAVWGKQSAALASVFAELAEHIPAERAAIAEQGVNLSLPLGMRTEYDR
;
A
#
# COMPACT_ATOMS: atom_id res chain seq x y z
N MET A 1 -7.35 32.84 -24.23
CA MET A 1 -7.59 31.92 -23.11
C MET A 1 -7.19 30.48 -23.45
N ALA A 2 -7.68 29.90 -24.55
CA ALA A 2 -7.39 28.52 -24.91
C ALA A 2 -5.88 28.26 -25.11
N ASP A 3 -5.20 29.07 -25.90
CA ASP A 3 -3.77 28.88 -26.20
C ASP A 3 -2.87 29.00 -24.96
N THR A 4 -3.13 30.01 -24.13
CA THR A 4 -2.39 30.21 -22.88
C THR A 4 -2.63 29.07 -21.89
N TRP A 5 -3.85 28.52 -21.89
CA TRP A 5 -4.18 27.37 -21.07
C TRP A 5 -3.52 26.08 -21.59
N VAL A 6 -3.50 25.86 -22.90
CA VAL A 6 -2.80 24.73 -23.53
C VAL A 6 -1.33 24.74 -23.16
N ASP A 7 -0.66 25.90 -23.25
CA ASP A 7 0.76 26.02 -22.90
C ASP A 7 1.04 25.77 -21.43
N TYR A 8 0.18 26.27 -20.54
CA TYR A 8 0.28 26.02 -19.09
C TYR A 8 0.11 24.53 -18.76
N HIS A 9 -0.79 23.83 -19.46
CA HIS A 9 -1.09 22.43 -19.19
C HIS A 9 -0.36 21.43 -20.09
N ARG A 10 0.53 21.88 -20.96
CA ARG A 10 1.27 21.03 -21.91
C ARG A 10 2.04 19.90 -21.22
N LYS A 11 2.48 20.13 -19.97
CA LYS A 11 3.14 19.15 -19.12
C LYS A 11 2.19 18.27 -18.31
N ASN A 12 0.89 18.56 -18.33
CA ASN A 12 -0.07 17.84 -17.51
C ASN A 12 -0.54 16.54 -18.20
N ASN A 13 -0.84 15.55 -17.37
CA ASN A 13 -1.39 14.28 -17.83
C ASN A 13 -2.83 14.48 -18.36
N LEU A 14 -3.19 13.71 -19.40
CA LEU A 14 -4.52 13.69 -20.03
C LEU A 14 -5.71 13.63 -19.04
N LYS A 15 -5.57 12.92 -17.92
CA LYS A 15 -6.62 12.86 -16.89
C LYS A 15 -6.92 14.22 -16.26
N THR A 16 -5.90 15.04 -16.07
CA THR A 16 -6.06 16.41 -15.54
C THR A 16 -6.78 17.27 -16.56
N VAL A 17 -6.37 17.20 -17.84
CA VAL A 17 -7.01 17.92 -18.94
C VAL A 17 -8.51 17.56 -19.07
N HIS A 18 -8.85 16.28 -18.96
CA HIS A 18 -10.25 15.85 -18.99
C HIS A 18 -11.13 16.44 -17.86
N GLY A 19 -10.54 16.74 -16.71
CA GLY A 19 -11.25 17.42 -15.62
C GLY A 19 -11.74 18.80 -16.06
N TYR A 20 -10.88 19.56 -16.69
CA TYR A 20 -11.18 20.89 -17.20
C TYR A 20 -12.16 20.86 -18.38
N ASP A 21 -11.97 19.96 -19.35
CA ASP A 21 -12.91 19.77 -20.47
C ASP A 21 -14.33 19.46 -19.95
N ARG A 22 -14.45 18.57 -18.96
CA ARG A 22 -15.75 18.26 -18.36
C ARG A 22 -16.37 19.46 -17.64
N ALA A 23 -15.58 20.29 -16.98
CA ALA A 23 -16.08 21.49 -16.32
C ALA A 23 -16.65 22.47 -17.35
N ILE A 24 -15.94 22.73 -18.45
CA ILE A 24 -16.39 23.56 -19.56
C ILE A 24 -17.68 22.99 -20.18
N ARG A 25 -17.70 21.72 -20.53
CA ARG A 25 -18.87 21.03 -21.11
C ARG A 25 -20.09 21.01 -20.18
N SER A 26 -19.88 21.10 -18.88
CA SER A 26 -20.96 21.22 -17.90
C SER A 26 -21.44 22.67 -17.75
N PHE A 27 -20.49 23.60 -17.64
CA PHE A 27 -20.79 25.02 -17.37
C PHE A 27 -21.37 25.77 -18.59
N VAL A 28 -20.77 25.64 -19.78
CA VAL A 28 -21.14 26.45 -20.95
C VAL A 28 -22.59 26.27 -21.35
N PRO A 29 -23.15 25.05 -21.49
CA PRO A 29 -24.58 24.90 -21.81
C PRO A 29 -25.50 25.50 -20.74
N PHE A 30 -25.13 25.41 -19.47
CA PHE A 30 -25.85 26.00 -18.36
C PHE A 30 -25.82 27.54 -18.46
N ALA A 31 -24.63 28.12 -18.64
CA ALA A 31 -24.47 29.57 -18.79
C ALA A 31 -25.26 30.12 -19.97
N VAL A 32 -25.23 29.43 -21.13
CA VAL A 32 -26.03 29.79 -22.32
C VAL A 32 -27.54 29.82 -21.99
N LYS A 33 -28.03 28.81 -21.25
CA LYS A 33 -29.44 28.77 -20.81
C LYS A 33 -29.80 29.99 -19.95
N ILE A 34 -28.98 30.34 -18.96
CA ILE A 34 -29.22 31.47 -18.06
C ILE A 34 -29.14 32.81 -18.82
N MET A 35 -28.12 33.00 -19.68
CA MET A 35 -27.99 34.22 -20.49
C MET A 35 -29.21 34.44 -21.38
N ARG A 36 -29.74 33.41 -22.04
CA ARG A 36 -30.98 33.49 -22.82
C ARG A 36 -32.18 33.88 -21.97
N GLN A 37 -32.29 33.36 -20.74
CA GLN A 37 -33.35 33.78 -19.81
C GLN A 37 -33.26 35.26 -19.43
N TRP A 38 -32.04 35.81 -19.44
CA TRP A 38 -31.82 37.24 -19.17
C TRP A 38 -31.91 38.12 -20.44
N GLY A 39 -32.26 37.54 -21.58
CA GLY A 39 -32.34 38.26 -22.85
C GLY A 39 -30.98 38.64 -23.46
N ILE A 40 -29.92 38.00 -23.02
CA ILE A 40 -28.56 38.20 -23.50
C ILE A 40 -28.27 37.20 -24.62
N ASP A 41 -27.75 37.67 -25.75
CA ASP A 41 -27.28 36.79 -26.82
C ASP A 41 -25.95 36.10 -26.42
N PRO A 42 -25.95 34.77 -26.23
CA PRO A 42 -24.75 34.07 -25.79
C PRO A 42 -23.59 34.09 -26.82
N ALA A 43 -23.89 34.31 -28.11
CA ALA A 43 -22.87 34.38 -29.15
C ALA A 43 -22.00 35.63 -29.04
N GLN A 44 -22.53 36.68 -28.46
CA GLN A 44 -21.84 37.95 -28.25
C GLN A 44 -21.25 38.11 -26.85
N ALA A 45 -21.58 37.19 -25.96
CA ALA A 45 -21.11 37.23 -24.57
C ALA A 45 -19.58 37.14 -24.47
N ARG A 46 -18.98 38.00 -23.64
CA ARG A 46 -17.56 38.01 -23.30
C ARG A 46 -17.40 38.02 -21.79
N LEU A 47 -16.35 37.41 -21.28
CA LEU A 47 -16.06 37.41 -19.83
C LEU A 47 -15.73 38.82 -19.30
N GLU A 48 -15.30 39.71 -20.19
CA GLU A 48 -15.00 41.11 -19.88
C GLU A 48 -16.24 42.00 -19.81
N ASP A 49 -17.41 41.50 -20.20
CA ASP A 49 -18.64 42.28 -20.25
C ASP A 49 -19.26 42.46 -18.85
N GLU A 50 -19.19 43.67 -18.33
CA GLU A 50 -19.73 44.04 -17.01
C GLU A 50 -21.25 43.92 -16.90
N ARG A 51 -21.98 43.90 -18.04
CA ARG A 51 -23.44 43.72 -18.09
C ARG A 51 -23.87 42.29 -17.78
N ILE A 52 -22.93 41.33 -17.86
CA ILE A 52 -23.21 39.92 -17.60
C ILE A 52 -22.70 39.57 -16.21
N ASP A 53 -23.59 39.21 -15.30
CA ASP A 53 -23.22 38.76 -13.96
C ASP A 53 -22.76 37.29 -13.97
N PHE A 54 -21.54 37.04 -14.46
CA PHE A 54 -20.95 35.73 -14.47
C PHE A 54 -20.82 35.10 -13.08
N PRO A 55 -20.47 35.82 -12.00
CA PRO A 55 -20.51 35.29 -10.64
C PRO A 55 -21.85 34.66 -10.25
N GLU A 56 -22.97 35.34 -10.62
CA GLU A 56 -24.30 34.79 -10.35
C GLU A 56 -24.59 33.54 -11.21
N ILE A 57 -24.14 33.52 -12.47
CA ILE A 57 -24.26 32.31 -13.31
C ILE A 57 -23.49 31.15 -12.71
N ILE A 58 -22.27 31.40 -12.21
CA ILE A 58 -21.44 30.37 -11.56
C ILE A 58 -22.14 29.84 -10.30
N TYR A 59 -22.64 30.73 -9.45
CA TYR A 59 -23.36 30.34 -8.24
C TYR A 59 -24.58 29.45 -8.54
N ARG A 60 -25.40 29.84 -9.52
CA ARG A 60 -26.56 29.02 -9.94
C ARG A 60 -26.14 27.68 -10.50
N TRP A 61 -25.03 27.62 -11.23
CA TRP A 61 -24.51 26.38 -11.73
C TRP A 61 -23.99 25.45 -10.58
N GLU A 62 -23.36 26.03 -9.57
CA GLU A 62 -22.95 25.30 -8.38
C GLU A 62 -24.16 24.66 -7.69
N GLN A 63 -25.27 25.38 -7.55
CA GLN A 63 -26.51 24.83 -6.99
C GLN A 63 -27.11 23.73 -7.89
N ASP A 64 -27.11 23.92 -9.22
CA ASP A 64 -27.55 22.89 -10.16
C ASP A 64 -26.69 21.62 -10.09
N LEU A 65 -25.39 21.75 -9.85
CA LEU A 65 -24.53 20.58 -9.64
C LEU A 65 -24.93 19.78 -8.38
N LEU A 66 -25.31 20.44 -7.30
CA LEU A 66 -25.76 19.75 -6.08
C LEU A 66 -27.05 18.97 -6.28
N THR A 67 -27.91 19.43 -7.20
CA THR A 67 -29.14 18.70 -7.54
C THR A 67 -28.92 17.55 -8.51
N LYS A 68 -27.92 17.67 -9.39
CA LYS A 68 -27.60 16.66 -10.42
C LYS A 68 -26.83 15.45 -9.92
N TYR A 69 -26.09 15.59 -8.84
CA TYR A 69 -25.22 14.54 -8.34
C TYR A 69 -25.61 14.10 -6.93
N PRO A 70 -25.42 12.84 -6.57
CA PRO A 70 -25.64 12.37 -5.20
C PRO A 70 -24.83 13.19 -4.18
N GLU A 71 -25.36 13.32 -2.98
CA GLU A 71 -24.79 14.13 -1.88
C GLU A 71 -23.34 13.71 -1.53
N ASN A 72 -23.03 12.43 -1.63
CA ASN A 72 -21.69 11.88 -1.37
C ASN A 72 -20.75 11.95 -2.59
N SER A 73 -21.15 12.60 -3.70
CA SER A 73 -20.36 12.71 -4.91
C SER A 73 -19.28 13.79 -4.81
N ARG A 74 -18.07 13.47 -5.21
CA ARG A 74 -16.98 14.45 -5.38
C ARG A 74 -17.04 15.22 -6.69
N ARG A 75 -17.95 14.86 -7.60
CA ARG A 75 -18.01 15.48 -8.93
C ARG A 75 -18.36 16.97 -8.89
N PRO A 76 -19.35 17.44 -8.11
CA PRO A 76 -19.65 18.86 -8.00
C PRO A 76 -18.42 19.70 -7.66
N TRP A 77 -17.78 19.40 -6.56
CA TRP A 77 -16.54 20.08 -6.16
C TRP A 77 -15.43 19.99 -7.21
N GLY A 78 -15.27 18.83 -7.85
CA GLY A 78 -14.24 18.63 -8.88
C GLY A 78 -14.45 19.50 -10.11
N LEU A 79 -15.70 19.65 -10.57
CA LEU A 79 -16.06 20.49 -11.70
C LEU A 79 -15.91 21.97 -11.35
N ASP A 80 -16.43 22.40 -10.21
CA ASP A 80 -16.32 23.76 -9.70
C ASP A 80 -14.85 24.17 -9.56
N ARG A 81 -14.02 23.38 -8.88
CA ARG A 81 -12.59 23.64 -8.75
C ARG A 81 -11.88 23.81 -10.10
N CYS A 82 -12.22 22.98 -11.09
CA CYS A 82 -11.63 23.08 -12.41
C CYS A 82 -12.08 24.37 -13.13
N LEU A 83 -13.35 24.74 -13.03
CA LEU A 83 -13.85 25.99 -13.61
C LEU A 83 -13.17 27.21 -12.99
N ILE A 84 -13.12 27.28 -11.67
CA ILE A 84 -12.49 28.40 -10.95
C ILE A 84 -11.00 28.52 -11.27
N ALA A 85 -10.28 27.41 -11.35
CA ALA A 85 -8.87 27.41 -11.77
C ALA A 85 -8.68 27.97 -13.19
N LEU A 86 -9.58 27.64 -14.13
CA LEU A 86 -9.56 28.22 -15.48
C LEU A 86 -9.81 29.73 -15.48
N LEU A 87 -10.80 30.16 -14.72
CA LEU A 87 -11.15 31.58 -14.61
C LEU A 87 -10.04 32.38 -13.92
N SER A 88 -9.43 31.84 -12.86
CA SER A 88 -8.29 32.45 -12.18
C SER A 88 -7.11 32.63 -13.13
N HIS A 89 -6.78 31.57 -13.89
CA HIS A 89 -5.70 31.61 -14.86
C HIS A 89 -5.95 32.63 -15.99
N TRP A 90 -7.19 32.74 -16.47
CA TRP A 90 -7.61 33.74 -17.43
C TRP A 90 -7.54 35.13 -16.82
N ALA A 91 -8.09 35.36 -15.63
CA ALA A 91 -8.15 36.67 -14.97
C ALA A 91 -6.76 37.27 -14.70
N GLN A 92 -5.74 36.46 -14.46
CA GLN A 92 -4.35 36.88 -14.28
C GLN A 92 -3.73 37.46 -15.57
N ARG A 93 -4.27 37.15 -16.75
CA ARG A 93 -3.70 37.48 -18.07
C ARG A 93 -4.58 38.43 -18.87
N ALA A 94 -5.87 38.49 -18.57
CA ALA A 94 -6.80 39.34 -19.28
C ALA A 94 -6.53 40.82 -18.98
N PRO A 95 -6.50 41.70 -19.99
CA PRO A 95 -6.19 43.13 -19.79
C PRO A 95 -7.27 43.85 -18.97
N ARG A 96 -8.49 43.36 -19.03
CA ARG A 96 -9.65 43.91 -18.30
C ARG A 96 -10.50 42.78 -17.76
N VAL A 97 -10.72 42.76 -16.45
CA VAL A 97 -11.57 41.78 -15.77
C VAL A 97 -12.56 42.53 -14.88
N PRO A 98 -13.89 42.30 -15.02
CA PRO A 98 -14.88 42.84 -14.11
C PRO A 98 -14.55 42.49 -12.66
N GLU A 99 -14.62 43.47 -11.76
CA GLU A 99 -14.16 43.29 -10.37
C GLU A 99 -14.89 42.17 -9.64
N ARG A 100 -16.17 41.99 -9.84
CA ARG A 100 -16.95 40.90 -9.25
C ARG A 100 -16.48 39.54 -9.76
N LEU A 101 -16.14 39.43 -11.06
CA LEU A 101 -15.64 38.19 -11.64
C LEU A 101 -14.21 37.91 -11.18
N ARG A 102 -13.37 38.94 -11.02
CA ARG A 102 -12.02 38.82 -10.46
C ARG A 102 -12.06 38.22 -9.06
N ARG A 103 -12.89 38.81 -8.18
CA ARG A 103 -13.05 38.28 -6.79
C ARG A 103 -13.52 36.85 -6.77
N ARG A 104 -14.45 36.46 -7.67
CA ARG A 104 -14.93 35.08 -7.75
C ARG A 104 -13.85 34.14 -8.27
N ALA A 105 -13.01 34.55 -9.22
CA ALA A 105 -11.91 33.78 -9.78
C ALA A 105 -10.73 33.59 -8.80
N GLU A 106 -10.53 34.55 -7.90
CA GLU A 106 -9.50 34.50 -6.85
C GLU A 106 -9.97 33.74 -5.59
N ALA A 107 -11.28 33.62 -5.40
CA ALA A 107 -11.86 32.86 -4.30
C ALA A 107 -11.65 31.34 -4.50
N PRO A 108 -11.61 30.55 -3.42
CA PRO A 108 -11.64 29.10 -3.54
C PRO A 108 -12.93 28.62 -4.21
N ALA A 109 -12.93 27.34 -4.62
CA ALA A 109 -14.13 26.66 -5.11
C ALA A 109 -15.31 26.88 -4.13
N GLY A 110 -16.50 27.22 -4.65
CA GLY A 110 -17.68 27.52 -3.83
C GLY A 110 -18.26 26.28 -3.16
N LEU A 111 -18.06 25.11 -3.79
CA LEU A 111 -18.53 23.85 -3.26
C LEU A 111 -17.46 23.20 -2.36
N SER A 112 -17.92 22.64 -1.24
CA SER A 112 -17.06 21.92 -0.33
C SER A 112 -16.68 20.54 -0.87
N ARG A 113 -15.44 20.12 -0.61
CA ARG A 113 -15.02 18.76 -0.94
C ARG A 113 -15.66 17.78 0.03
N VAL A 114 -16.50 16.89 -0.50
CA VAL A 114 -17.04 15.77 0.30
C VAL A 114 -15.89 14.92 0.82
N THR A 115 -15.85 14.70 2.12
CA THR A 115 -14.94 13.76 2.76
C THR A 115 -15.42 12.35 2.40
N CYS A 116 -14.62 11.61 1.65
CA CYS A 116 -14.90 10.18 1.48
C CYS A 116 -14.35 9.41 2.65
N GLU A 117 -15.01 8.31 2.96
CA GLU A 117 -14.44 7.29 3.84
C GLU A 117 -13.00 6.96 3.45
N VAL A 118 -12.16 6.82 4.46
CA VAL A 118 -10.77 6.42 4.24
C VAL A 118 -10.79 4.97 3.75
N LEU A 119 -10.19 4.74 2.60
CA LEU A 119 -10.02 3.38 2.08
C LEU A 119 -9.15 2.60 3.07
N ASP A 120 -9.67 1.51 3.61
CA ASP A 120 -8.88 0.59 4.41
C ASP A 120 -8.01 -0.33 3.53
N GLU A 121 -7.03 -0.98 4.10
CA GLU A 121 -6.22 -2.00 3.44
C GLU A 121 -7.01 -3.29 3.17
N PHE A 122 -6.55 -4.09 2.21
CA PHE A 122 -6.98 -5.48 2.10
C PHE A 122 -6.39 -6.31 3.22
N THR A 123 -7.11 -7.32 3.67
CA THR A 123 -6.58 -8.31 4.62
C THR A 123 -5.38 -9.05 4.03
N ASN A 124 -4.55 -9.66 4.88
CA ASN A 124 -3.41 -10.46 4.40
C ASN A 124 -3.87 -11.66 3.54
N ALA A 125 -5.00 -12.27 3.88
CA ALA A 125 -5.59 -13.35 3.09
C ALA A 125 -5.99 -12.86 1.69
N GLU A 126 -6.71 -11.73 1.59
CA GLU A 126 -7.09 -11.13 0.31
C GLU A 126 -5.87 -10.71 -0.51
N ARG A 127 -4.83 -10.17 0.14
CA ARG A 127 -3.57 -9.82 -0.51
C ARG A 127 -2.91 -11.05 -1.16
N LEU A 128 -2.86 -12.17 -0.45
CA LEU A 128 -2.31 -13.43 -0.96
C LEU A 128 -3.17 -14.00 -2.11
N GLN A 129 -4.49 -13.94 -1.98
CA GLN A 129 -5.41 -14.35 -3.04
C GLN A 129 -5.25 -13.47 -4.30
N LEU A 130 -5.17 -12.14 -4.15
CA LEU A 130 -4.92 -11.21 -5.26
C LEU A 130 -3.59 -11.51 -5.95
N LYS A 131 -2.52 -11.76 -5.18
CA LYS A 131 -1.21 -12.16 -5.70
C LYS A 131 -1.31 -13.46 -6.49
N GLY A 132 -1.86 -14.52 -5.91
CA GLY A 132 -2.00 -15.84 -6.55
C GLY A 132 -2.84 -15.79 -7.82
N ALA A 133 -3.98 -15.08 -7.78
CA ALA A 133 -4.85 -14.90 -8.94
C ALA A 133 -4.15 -14.11 -10.08
N ALA A 134 -3.36 -13.10 -9.74
CA ALA A 134 -2.60 -12.34 -10.73
C ALA A 134 -1.47 -13.18 -11.35
N GLN A 135 -0.76 -13.97 -10.56
CA GLN A 135 0.26 -14.91 -11.05
C GLN A 135 -0.33 -15.95 -12.00
N ALA A 136 -1.47 -16.55 -11.63
CA ALA A 136 -2.18 -17.50 -12.50
C ALA A 136 -2.63 -16.85 -13.81
N ALA A 137 -3.12 -15.61 -13.76
CA ALA A 137 -3.52 -14.87 -14.96
C ALA A 137 -2.33 -14.60 -15.90
N LEU A 138 -1.13 -14.29 -15.35
CA LEU A 138 0.07 -14.10 -16.17
C LEU A 138 0.54 -15.40 -16.83
N ARG A 139 0.56 -16.51 -16.09
CA ARG A 139 0.88 -17.82 -16.70
C ARG A 139 -0.08 -18.16 -17.84
N GLY A 140 -1.38 -17.87 -17.66
CA GLY A 140 -2.39 -18.06 -18.71
C GLY A 140 -2.16 -17.17 -19.93
N LEU A 141 -1.77 -15.90 -19.70
CA LEU A 141 -1.38 -14.98 -20.78
C LEU A 141 -0.18 -15.52 -21.56
N GLU A 142 0.90 -15.88 -20.87
CA GLU A 142 2.14 -16.36 -21.48
C GLU A 142 1.92 -17.63 -22.30
N LYS A 143 1.15 -18.60 -21.76
CA LYS A 143 0.76 -19.82 -22.49
C LYS A 143 -0.01 -19.47 -23.77
N ARG A 144 -0.96 -18.53 -23.69
CA ARG A 144 -1.75 -18.10 -24.84
C ARG A 144 -0.89 -17.42 -25.91
N LEU A 145 0.01 -16.51 -25.49
CA LEU A 145 0.91 -15.80 -26.42
C LEU A 145 1.95 -16.76 -27.04
N ALA A 146 2.43 -17.75 -26.30
CA ALA A 146 3.32 -18.78 -26.80
C ALA A 146 2.64 -19.60 -27.89
N HIS A 147 1.43 -20.12 -27.61
CA HIS A 147 0.63 -20.84 -28.60
C HIS A 147 0.31 -20.00 -29.84
N GLY A 148 -0.01 -18.72 -29.67
CA GLY A 148 -0.21 -17.80 -30.80
C GLY A 148 1.03 -17.63 -31.66
N ARG A 149 2.24 -17.59 -31.06
CA ARG A 149 3.52 -17.53 -31.78
C ARG A 149 3.79 -18.85 -32.55
N GLU A 150 3.46 -19.99 -31.96
CA GLU A 150 3.57 -21.30 -32.64
C GLU A 150 2.66 -21.36 -33.89
N LEU A 151 1.41 -20.93 -33.74
CA LEU A 151 0.47 -20.85 -34.87
C LEU A 151 0.98 -19.87 -35.95
N LEU A 152 1.48 -18.70 -35.54
CA LEU A 152 2.05 -17.72 -36.47
C LEU A 152 3.24 -18.27 -37.28
N ALA A 153 4.08 -19.07 -36.63
CA ALA A 153 5.29 -19.64 -37.25
C ALA A 153 4.97 -20.70 -38.30
N THR A 154 3.78 -21.29 -38.26
CA THR A 154 3.31 -22.35 -39.21
C THR A 154 2.25 -21.83 -40.15
N GLY A 155 1.84 -20.56 -40.07
CA GLY A 155 0.84 -19.95 -40.89
C GLY A 155 1.38 -19.25 -42.11
N ASP A 156 0.57 -19.21 -43.17
CA ASP A 156 0.88 -18.56 -44.43
C ASP A 156 -0.29 -17.66 -44.89
N ASP A 157 -0.14 -16.97 -46.01
CA ASP A 157 -1.17 -16.09 -46.57
C ASP A 157 -2.47 -16.88 -46.89
N PRO A 158 -3.58 -16.60 -46.17
CA PRO A 158 -4.82 -17.34 -46.35
C PRO A 158 -5.44 -17.17 -47.73
N ARG A 159 -5.04 -16.17 -48.51
CA ARG A 159 -5.51 -15.96 -49.89
C ARG A 159 -4.97 -17.03 -50.84
N GLU A 160 -3.81 -17.59 -50.49
CA GLU A 160 -3.16 -18.66 -51.27
C GLU A 160 -3.36 -20.04 -50.62
N TYR A 161 -3.28 -20.11 -49.27
CA TYR A 161 -3.26 -21.37 -48.53
C TYR A 161 -4.56 -21.69 -47.77
N GLY A 162 -5.57 -20.85 -47.91
CA GLY A 162 -6.93 -21.12 -47.38
C GLY A 162 -7.24 -20.40 -46.05
N TRP A 163 -8.49 -19.92 -45.99
CA TRP A 163 -9.02 -19.15 -44.85
C TRP A 163 -9.56 -20.04 -43.71
N GLN A 164 -9.60 -21.33 -43.88
CA GLN A 164 -10.15 -22.21 -42.84
C GLN A 164 -9.07 -22.74 -41.89
N GLU A 165 -7.82 -22.54 -42.19
CA GLU A 165 -6.69 -22.98 -41.39
C GLU A 165 -6.39 -21.96 -40.30
N LEU A 166 -6.39 -22.38 -39.03
CA LEU A 166 -6.15 -21.49 -37.87
C LEU A 166 -4.78 -20.78 -37.94
N PRO A 167 -3.67 -21.46 -38.30
CA PRO A 167 -2.38 -20.80 -38.45
C PRO A 167 -2.41 -19.63 -39.46
N ASN A 168 -3.06 -19.84 -40.61
CA ASN A 168 -3.20 -18.83 -41.67
C ASN A 168 -4.02 -17.62 -41.20
N LEU A 169 -5.06 -17.84 -40.39
CA LEU A 169 -5.85 -16.78 -39.81
C LEU A 169 -5.04 -15.96 -38.77
N VAL A 170 -4.20 -16.64 -37.99
CA VAL A 170 -3.29 -15.96 -37.04
C VAL A 170 -2.23 -15.16 -37.81
N TRP A 171 -1.69 -15.71 -38.88
CA TRP A 171 -0.79 -14.99 -39.79
C TRP A 171 -1.45 -13.75 -40.39
N ALA A 172 -2.70 -13.87 -40.90
CA ALA A 172 -3.47 -12.75 -41.42
C ALA A 172 -3.76 -11.67 -40.36
N ALA A 173 -3.98 -12.06 -39.11
CA ALA A 173 -4.13 -11.13 -37.98
C ALA A 173 -2.86 -10.31 -37.77
N ARG A 174 -1.69 -10.95 -37.85
CA ARG A 174 -0.37 -10.28 -37.68
C ARG A 174 -0.09 -9.29 -38.81
N HIS A 175 -0.51 -9.62 -40.03
CA HIS A 175 -0.28 -8.81 -41.23
C HIS A 175 -1.39 -7.80 -41.54
N GLY A 176 -2.38 -7.66 -40.64
CA GLY A 176 -3.43 -6.64 -40.76
C GLY A 176 -4.45 -6.91 -41.89
N LEU A 177 -4.56 -8.16 -42.36
CA LEU A 177 -5.45 -8.55 -43.45
C LEU A 177 -6.88 -8.83 -42.97
N LEU A 178 -7.11 -8.94 -41.65
CA LEU A 178 -8.41 -9.29 -41.10
C LEU A 178 -9.33 -8.10 -40.98
N SER A 179 -10.54 -8.26 -41.46
CA SER A 179 -11.67 -7.36 -41.17
C SER A 179 -12.93 -8.17 -40.92
N ILE A 180 -13.93 -7.58 -40.27
CA ILE A 180 -15.23 -8.25 -40.05
C ILE A 180 -15.86 -8.63 -41.38
N ALA A 181 -15.90 -7.71 -42.34
CA ALA A 181 -16.48 -7.95 -43.65
C ALA A 181 -15.73 -9.06 -44.41
N GLY A 182 -14.38 -9.03 -44.37
CA GLY A 182 -13.55 -10.08 -45.00
C GLY A 182 -13.82 -11.47 -44.41
N LEU A 183 -13.88 -11.57 -43.10
CA LEU A 183 -14.20 -12.84 -42.43
C LEU A 183 -15.64 -13.28 -42.68
N GLN A 184 -16.61 -12.35 -42.75
CA GLN A 184 -18.01 -12.69 -43.09
C GLN A 184 -18.15 -13.29 -44.50
N ALA A 185 -17.29 -12.88 -45.44
CA ALA A 185 -17.26 -13.45 -46.79
C ALA A 185 -16.70 -14.89 -46.83
N GLN A 186 -15.88 -15.26 -45.84
CA GLN A 186 -15.18 -16.57 -45.81
C GLN A 186 -15.90 -17.61 -44.94
N PHE A 187 -16.71 -17.16 -43.95
CA PHE A 187 -17.32 -18.05 -42.96
C PHE A 187 -18.83 -17.99 -42.98
N PRO A 188 -19.53 -19.14 -42.83
CA PRO A 188 -20.96 -19.17 -42.62
C PRO A 188 -21.39 -18.29 -41.43
N SER A 189 -22.59 -17.69 -41.52
CA SER A 189 -23.11 -16.82 -40.46
C SER A 189 -23.27 -17.51 -39.10
N HIS A 190 -23.51 -18.82 -39.12
CA HIS A 190 -23.64 -19.61 -37.89
C HIS A 190 -22.37 -20.40 -37.60
N VAL A 191 -21.78 -20.15 -36.41
CA VAL A 191 -20.55 -20.80 -35.91
C VAL A 191 -20.63 -22.33 -35.91
N ARG A 192 -21.81 -22.92 -35.74
CA ARG A 192 -22.01 -24.38 -35.78
C ARG A 192 -21.54 -25.05 -37.09
N TYR A 193 -21.46 -24.28 -38.18
CA TYR A 193 -21.00 -24.75 -39.49
C TYR A 193 -19.51 -24.48 -39.75
N TRP A 194 -18.82 -23.92 -38.80
CA TRP A 194 -17.38 -23.69 -38.92
C TRP A 194 -16.60 -24.97 -38.66
N PRO A 195 -15.36 -25.08 -39.14
CA PRO A 195 -14.45 -26.16 -38.77
C PRO A 195 -14.36 -26.37 -37.26
N GLU A 196 -14.23 -27.60 -36.81
CA GLU A 196 -14.22 -27.96 -35.39
C GLU A 196 -13.11 -27.26 -34.64
N HIS A 197 -11.88 -27.28 -35.16
CA HIS A 197 -10.72 -26.64 -34.56
C HIS A 197 -10.90 -25.11 -34.35
N LEU A 198 -11.66 -24.42 -35.22
CA LEU A 198 -11.98 -23.01 -35.05
C LEU A 198 -13.04 -22.79 -33.96
N ARG A 199 -13.97 -23.72 -33.82
CA ARG A 199 -14.97 -23.67 -32.74
C ARG A 199 -14.33 -23.92 -31.40
N ASP A 200 -13.41 -24.87 -31.32
CA ASP A 200 -12.65 -25.20 -30.11
C ASP A 200 -11.74 -24.04 -29.72
N PHE A 201 -11.01 -23.45 -30.68
CA PHE A 201 -10.22 -22.25 -30.46
C PHE A 201 -11.06 -21.10 -29.89
N LEU A 202 -12.28 -20.88 -30.40
CA LEU A 202 -13.18 -19.87 -29.85
C LEU A 202 -13.67 -20.21 -28.45
N ALA A 203 -13.93 -21.46 -28.17
CA ALA A 203 -14.42 -21.95 -26.87
C ALA A 203 -13.39 -21.68 -25.77
N ASP A 204 -12.10 -21.80 -26.06
CA ASP A 204 -11.01 -21.51 -25.14
C ASP A 204 -10.98 -20.04 -24.67
N PHE A 205 -11.49 -19.09 -25.47
CA PHE A 205 -11.65 -17.69 -25.08
C PHE A 205 -12.91 -17.42 -24.25
N GLY A 206 -13.84 -18.39 -24.18
CA GLY A 206 -15.03 -18.32 -23.33
C GLY A 206 -16.33 -17.96 -24.04
N ALA A 207 -17.46 -18.12 -23.37
CA ALA A 207 -18.80 -18.02 -23.90
C ALA A 207 -19.19 -16.67 -24.55
N GLY A 208 -18.44 -15.63 -24.32
CA GLY A 208 -18.65 -14.30 -24.92
C GLY A 208 -18.10 -14.14 -26.34
N TYR A 209 -17.36 -15.12 -26.84
CA TYR A 209 -16.72 -15.08 -28.16
C TYR A 209 -17.56 -15.86 -29.16
N ARG A 210 -18.47 -15.17 -29.83
CA ARG A 210 -19.37 -15.75 -30.79
C ARG A 210 -19.28 -15.03 -32.13
N GLY A 211 -19.40 -15.81 -33.22
CA GLY A 211 -19.39 -15.29 -34.58
C GLY A 211 -18.06 -14.63 -34.98
N VAL A 212 -18.09 -13.97 -36.13
CA VAL A 212 -16.92 -13.40 -36.79
C VAL A 212 -16.19 -12.33 -35.93
N GLY A 213 -16.97 -11.52 -35.24
CA GLY A 213 -16.37 -10.53 -34.32
C GLY A 213 -15.67 -11.14 -33.09
N GLY A 214 -16.15 -12.32 -32.65
CA GLY A 214 -15.49 -13.15 -31.65
C GLY A 214 -14.17 -13.72 -32.16
N LEU A 215 -14.20 -14.27 -33.38
CA LEU A 215 -13.03 -14.82 -34.07
C LEU A 215 -11.96 -13.75 -34.27
N LEU A 216 -12.32 -12.60 -34.82
CA LEU A 216 -11.39 -11.47 -35.01
C LEU A 216 -10.66 -11.11 -33.71
N ARG A 217 -11.40 -11.01 -32.61
CA ARG A 217 -10.81 -10.72 -31.28
C ARG A 217 -9.92 -11.86 -30.80
N ALA A 218 -10.36 -13.10 -30.90
CA ALA A 218 -9.61 -14.26 -30.43
C ALA A 218 -8.25 -14.40 -31.15
N LEU A 219 -8.24 -14.24 -32.50
CA LEU A 219 -7.04 -14.28 -33.32
C LEU A 219 -6.04 -13.19 -32.93
N HIS A 220 -6.48 -11.96 -32.74
CA HIS A 220 -5.59 -10.89 -32.28
C HIS A 220 -5.10 -11.14 -30.86
N TRP A 221 -5.96 -11.60 -29.96
CA TRP A 221 -5.54 -11.86 -28.57
C TRP A 221 -4.73 -13.14 -28.38
N ALA A 222 -4.66 -13.99 -29.37
CA ALA A 222 -3.65 -15.05 -29.42
C ALA A 222 -2.22 -14.47 -29.55
N LEU A 223 -2.07 -13.34 -30.24
CA LEU A 223 -0.79 -12.67 -30.47
C LEU A 223 -0.49 -11.51 -29.51
N TYR A 224 -1.52 -10.86 -29.02
CA TYR A 224 -1.40 -9.59 -28.31
C TYR A 224 -2.10 -9.61 -26.96
N PRO A 225 -1.58 -8.92 -25.92
CA PRO A 225 -2.24 -8.81 -24.64
C PRO A 225 -3.51 -7.94 -24.73
N ARG A 226 -4.50 -8.27 -23.91
CA ARG A 226 -5.69 -7.45 -23.63
C ARG A 226 -5.40 -6.49 -22.48
N GLU A 227 -6.15 -5.41 -22.37
CA GLU A 227 -6.07 -4.52 -21.19
C GLU A 227 -6.31 -5.30 -19.87
N ALA A 228 -7.23 -6.27 -19.89
CA ALA A 228 -7.51 -7.13 -18.73
C ALA A 228 -6.32 -8.00 -18.29
N ASP A 229 -5.48 -8.44 -19.23
CA ASP A 229 -4.27 -9.20 -18.94
C ASP A 229 -3.22 -8.31 -18.24
N LEU A 230 -3.08 -7.07 -18.69
CA LEU A 230 -2.15 -6.09 -18.12
C LEU A 230 -2.52 -5.67 -16.68
N HIS A 231 -3.77 -5.87 -16.27
CA HIS A 231 -4.17 -5.67 -14.88
C HIS A 231 -3.43 -6.58 -13.90
N ALA A 232 -3.12 -7.81 -14.30
CA ALA A 232 -2.36 -8.74 -13.46
C ALA A 232 -0.93 -8.23 -13.19
N PHE A 233 -0.24 -7.72 -14.22
CA PHE A 233 1.05 -7.06 -14.05
C PHE A 233 0.96 -5.85 -13.12
N ARG A 234 -0.07 -5.02 -13.30
CA ARG A 234 -0.27 -3.84 -12.47
C ARG A 234 -0.48 -4.20 -11.00
N ILE A 235 -1.25 -5.24 -10.70
CA ILE A 235 -1.47 -5.73 -9.33
C ILE A 235 -0.14 -6.21 -8.72
N LEU A 236 0.60 -7.07 -9.43
CA LEU A 236 1.85 -7.63 -8.92
C LEU A 236 2.93 -6.56 -8.74
N LEU A 237 3.07 -5.64 -9.69
CA LEU A 237 4.02 -4.53 -9.56
C LEU A 237 3.66 -3.59 -8.40
N LEU A 238 2.36 -3.31 -8.16
CA LEU A 238 1.94 -2.52 -6.99
C LEU A 238 2.17 -3.24 -5.66
N LEU A 239 2.11 -4.57 -5.67
CA LEU A 239 2.45 -5.38 -4.49
C LEU A 239 3.95 -5.41 -4.22
N ALA A 240 4.79 -5.36 -5.26
CA ALA A 240 6.23 -5.45 -5.16
C ALA A 240 6.92 -4.07 -5.03
N MET A 241 6.47 -3.07 -5.78
CA MET A 241 7.01 -1.69 -5.77
C MET A 241 6.19 -0.80 -4.82
N THR A 242 6.38 -0.98 -3.52
CA THR A 242 5.53 -0.39 -2.45
C THR A 242 5.50 1.14 -2.45
N ASP A 243 6.58 1.77 -2.93
CA ASP A 243 6.71 3.23 -2.95
C ASP A 243 6.16 3.88 -4.23
N CYS A 244 5.74 3.06 -5.21
CA CYS A 244 5.19 3.54 -6.47
C CYS A 244 3.68 3.70 -6.42
N THR A 245 3.19 4.74 -7.07
CA THR A 245 1.75 4.89 -7.31
C THR A 245 1.34 4.10 -8.55
N SER A 246 0.05 3.77 -8.64
CA SER A 246 -0.50 3.13 -9.83
C SER A 246 -0.29 3.93 -11.12
N ASP A 247 -0.28 5.26 -11.04
CA ASP A 247 -0.06 6.13 -12.20
C ASP A 247 1.42 6.14 -12.62
N GLU A 248 2.36 6.05 -11.66
CA GLU A 248 3.80 5.92 -11.94
C GLU A 248 4.11 4.60 -12.64
N ILE A 249 3.60 3.48 -12.12
CA ILE A 249 3.77 2.16 -12.77
C ILE A 249 3.16 2.16 -14.18
N HIS A 250 1.96 2.72 -14.34
CA HIS A 250 1.30 2.77 -15.64
C HIS A 250 2.00 3.68 -16.65
N ALA A 251 2.78 4.66 -16.18
CA ALA A 251 3.52 5.59 -17.03
C ALA A 251 4.87 5.06 -17.51
N LEU A 252 5.29 3.87 -17.07
CA LEU A 252 6.58 3.28 -17.45
C LEU A 252 6.64 2.99 -18.95
N ARG A 253 7.82 3.24 -19.52
CA ARG A 253 8.20 2.92 -20.90
C ARG A 253 9.40 2.00 -20.92
N VAL A 254 9.68 1.36 -22.05
CA VAL A 254 10.84 0.48 -22.21
C VAL A 254 12.17 1.20 -21.91
N PRO A 255 12.42 2.45 -22.40
CA PRO A 255 13.65 3.18 -22.07
C PRO A 255 13.79 3.60 -20.60
N ASP A 256 12.73 3.52 -19.81
CA ASP A 256 12.78 3.82 -18.38
C ASP A 256 13.36 2.65 -17.57
N LEU A 257 13.71 1.52 -18.22
CA LEU A 257 14.20 0.28 -17.60
C LEU A 257 15.63 -0.04 -18.05
N GLU A 258 16.53 -0.13 -17.08
CA GLU A 258 17.91 -0.53 -17.30
C GLU A 258 18.17 -1.87 -16.59
N PHE A 259 18.15 -2.98 -17.33
CA PHE A 259 18.40 -4.32 -16.78
C PHE A 259 19.90 -4.61 -16.74
N ASN A 260 20.36 -5.22 -15.65
CA ASN A 260 21.69 -5.79 -15.50
C ASN A 260 21.62 -7.17 -14.80
N ALA A 261 22.76 -7.78 -14.51
CA ALA A 261 22.84 -9.08 -13.88
C ALA A 261 22.30 -9.07 -12.43
N GLU A 262 22.35 -7.93 -11.76
CA GLU A 262 21.98 -7.76 -10.36
C GLU A 262 20.51 -7.38 -10.17
N GLY A 263 19.84 -6.87 -11.23
CA GLY A 263 18.45 -6.43 -11.13
C GLY A 263 18.01 -5.50 -12.24
N VAL A 264 17.16 -4.54 -11.88
CA VAL A 264 16.66 -3.52 -12.80
C VAL A 264 16.66 -2.15 -12.12
N ARG A 265 17.20 -1.14 -12.81
CA ARG A 265 17.03 0.26 -12.47
C ARG A 265 15.80 0.81 -13.19
N VAL A 266 14.89 1.39 -12.44
CA VAL A 266 13.63 1.94 -12.96
C VAL A 266 13.62 3.45 -12.78
N VAL A 267 13.53 4.18 -13.88
CA VAL A 267 13.42 5.64 -13.89
C VAL A 267 11.94 6.04 -13.94
N GLN A 268 11.49 6.76 -12.96
CA GLN A 268 10.08 7.16 -12.83
C GLN A 268 9.93 8.67 -12.82
N ALA A 269 9.03 9.18 -13.64
CA ALA A 269 8.69 10.60 -13.67
C ALA A 269 7.34 10.84 -12.97
N LYS A 270 7.35 11.66 -11.94
CA LYS A 270 6.14 12.12 -11.27
C LYS A 270 5.76 13.50 -11.78
N TYR A 271 5.13 13.53 -12.93
CA TYR A 271 4.78 14.78 -13.65
C TYR A 271 4.07 15.84 -12.79
N ARG A 272 3.24 15.42 -11.81
CA ARG A 272 2.55 16.36 -10.91
C ARG A 272 3.48 17.09 -9.93
N ALA A 273 4.62 16.53 -9.65
CA ALA A 273 5.58 17.04 -8.66
C ALA A 273 6.88 17.52 -9.32
N ASP A 274 6.94 17.49 -10.65
CA ASP A 274 8.14 17.78 -11.45
C ASP A 274 9.39 17.05 -10.91
N ARG A 275 9.21 15.79 -10.54
CA ARG A 275 10.22 14.97 -9.86
C ARG A 275 10.50 13.70 -10.64
N VAL A 276 11.77 13.44 -10.90
CA VAL A 276 12.26 12.17 -11.45
C VAL A 276 12.95 11.39 -10.33
N ARG A 277 12.65 10.12 -10.22
CA ARG A 277 13.26 9.18 -9.28
C ARG A 277 13.82 7.99 -10.04
N ALA A 278 14.96 7.50 -9.64
CA ALA A 278 15.54 6.27 -10.14
C ALA A 278 15.74 5.31 -8.96
N ASP A 279 15.05 4.17 -9.02
CA ASP A 279 15.12 3.14 -7.99
C ASP A 279 15.77 1.89 -8.57
N PHE A 280 16.65 1.25 -7.81
CA PHE A 280 17.19 -0.05 -8.15
C PHE A 280 16.41 -1.15 -7.43
N HIS A 281 15.94 -2.14 -8.19
CA HIS A 281 15.28 -3.34 -7.68
C HIS A 281 16.17 -4.54 -7.95
N PRO A 282 16.75 -5.15 -6.90
CA PRO A 282 17.62 -6.30 -7.05
C PRO A 282 16.85 -7.52 -7.57
N ALA A 283 17.52 -8.37 -8.33
CA ALA A 283 17.03 -9.70 -8.65
C ALA A 283 17.01 -10.57 -7.39
N GLY A 284 15.98 -11.39 -7.23
CA GLY A 284 15.90 -12.34 -6.13
C GLY A 284 17.08 -13.32 -6.18
N GLN A 285 17.74 -13.53 -5.06
CA GLN A 285 18.81 -14.53 -4.97
C GLN A 285 18.24 -15.94 -5.04
N GLU A 286 18.89 -16.82 -5.79
CA GLU A 286 18.57 -18.24 -5.81
C GLU A 286 18.80 -18.91 -4.45
N LYS A 287 18.10 -20.03 -4.25
CA LYS A 287 18.04 -20.87 -3.05
C LYS A 287 19.29 -20.85 -2.15
N GLY A 288 19.15 -20.36 -0.94
CA GLY A 288 20.17 -20.43 0.10
C GLY A 288 20.11 -19.32 1.14
N PHE A 289 19.43 -18.24 0.85
CA PHE A 289 19.24 -17.15 1.80
C PHE A 289 18.10 -17.48 2.76
N SER A 290 18.45 -17.72 4.02
CA SER A 290 17.49 -17.71 5.12
C SER A 290 17.23 -16.24 5.46
N PRO A 291 16.00 -15.72 5.27
CA PRO A 291 15.73 -14.35 5.69
C PRO A 291 15.95 -14.27 7.21
N VAL A 292 16.64 -13.25 7.66
CA VAL A 292 16.66 -12.88 9.06
C VAL A 292 15.19 -12.72 9.49
N VAL A 293 14.84 -13.29 10.63
CA VAL A 293 13.48 -13.28 11.17
C VAL A 293 13.03 -11.80 11.22
N GLY A 294 11.99 -11.45 10.46
CA GLY A 294 11.48 -10.08 10.34
C GLY A 294 11.65 -9.41 8.97
N GLU A 295 12.52 -9.91 8.09
CA GLU A 295 12.62 -9.38 6.73
C GLU A 295 11.55 -9.98 5.81
N LEU A 296 10.55 -9.17 5.47
CA LEU A 296 9.64 -9.49 4.38
C LEU A 296 10.34 -9.25 3.04
N ASN A 297 10.65 -10.36 2.34
CA ASN A 297 11.15 -10.27 0.98
C ASN A 297 10.02 -9.89 0.02
N TYR A 298 9.81 -8.57 -0.19
CA TYR A 298 8.79 -8.02 -1.07
C TYR A 298 9.02 -8.28 -2.54
N HIS A 299 10.25 -8.56 -2.90
CA HIS A 299 10.65 -8.72 -4.28
C HIS A 299 10.37 -10.13 -4.82
N GLY A 300 9.95 -11.04 -3.95
CA GLY A 300 9.80 -12.44 -4.33
C GLY A 300 11.16 -13.11 -4.52
N ARG A 301 11.14 -14.34 -5.01
CA ARG A 301 12.34 -15.08 -5.35
C ARG A 301 12.31 -15.41 -6.84
N GLY A 302 13.21 -14.80 -7.60
CA GLY A 302 13.39 -15.11 -9.01
C GLY A 302 12.25 -14.61 -9.90
N GLU A 303 11.51 -15.51 -10.51
CA GLU A 303 10.50 -15.26 -11.55
C GLU A 303 9.43 -14.17 -11.23
N TRP A 304 9.12 -13.94 -9.95
CA TRP A 304 8.06 -13.05 -9.48
C TRP A 304 8.56 -11.79 -8.77
N ASP A 305 9.85 -11.53 -8.84
CA ASP A 305 10.44 -10.28 -8.38
C ASP A 305 10.20 -9.13 -9.38
N VAL A 306 10.59 -7.91 -9.03
CA VAL A 306 10.39 -6.73 -9.89
C VAL A 306 11.10 -6.90 -11.23
N PRO A 307 12.39 -7.32 -11.30
CA PRO A 307 13.05 -7.56 -12.57
C PRO A 307 12.34 -8.60 -13.44
N GLY A 308 11.93 -9.73 -12.86
CA GLY A 308 11.22 -10.79 -13.57
C GLY A 308 9.86 -10.32 -14.11
N LEU A 309 9.08 -9.61 -13.30
CA LEU A 309 7.79 -9.06 -13.71
C LEU A 309 7.92 -8.03 -14.84
N LEU A 310 8.94 -7.14 -14.77
CA LEU A 310 9.16 -6.14 -15.81
C LEU A 310 9.66 -6.76 -17.11
N ARG A 311 10.55 -7.76 -17.06
CA ARG A 311 10.96 -8.52 -18.26
C ARG A 311 9.78 -9.18 -18.94
N ARG A 312 8.91 -9.86 -18.20
CA ARG A 312 7.68 -10.47 -18.70
C ARG A 312 6.73 -9.45 -19.33
N LEU A 313 6.59 -8.28 -18.72
CA LEU A 313 5.75 -7.20 -19.26
C LEU A 313 6.32 -6.64 -20.56
N VAL A 314 7.64 -6.45 -20.64
CA VAL A 314 8.34 -6.06 -21.87
C VAL A 314 8.11 -7.11 -22.96
N GLU A 315 8.29 -8.38 -22.65
CA GLU A 315 8.10 -9.48 -23.62
C GLU A 315 6.65 -9.61 -24.07
N ALA A 316 5.68 -9.58 -23.13
CA ALA A 316 4.26 -9.69 -23.47
C ALA A 316 3.79 -8.58 -24.43
N GLY A 317 4.34 -7.37 -24.32
CA GLY A 317 4.01 -6.24 -25.18
C GLY A 317 4.89 -6.10 -26.43
N ALA A 318 5.94 -6.90 -26.61
CA ALA A 318 6.92 -6.73 -27.67
C ALA A 318 6.30 -6.76 -29.07
N MET A 319 5.51 -7.79 -29.35
CA MET A 319 4.82 -7.95 -30.63
C MET A 319 3.84 -6.81 -30.94
N THR A 320 3.17 -6.28 -29.89
CA THR A 320 2.26 -5.13 -30.06
C THR A 320 3.04 -3.88 -30.47
N ARG A 321 4.16 -3.61 -29.81
CA ARG A 321 5.01 -2.46 -30.13
C ARG A 321 5.62 -2.55 -31.53
N GLU A 322 6.10 -3.74 -31.90
CA GLU A 322 6.64 -3.99 -33.23
C GLU A 322 5.57 -3.85 -34.33
N ALA A 323 4.40 -4.49 -34.17
CA ALA A 323 3.37 -4.50 -35.20
C ALA A 323 2.74 -3.14 -35.45
N TYR A 324 2.67 -2.29 -34.46
CA TYR A 324 1.88 -1.06 -34.51
C TYR A 324 2.67 0.20 -34.27
N ALA A 325 4.01 0.11 -34.20
CA ALA A 325 4.90 1.25 -33.93
C ALA A 325 4.39 2.13 -32.76
N THR A 326 3.78 1.51 -31.77
CA THR A 326 3.27 2.22 -30.60
C THR A 326 4.44 2.77 -29.82
N GLN A 327 4.28 3.97 -29.30
CA GLN A 327 5.24 4.56 -28.39
C GLN A 327 5.62 3.52 -27.33
N GLU A 328 6.86 3.49 -26.90
CA GLU A 328 7.54 2.50 -26.06
C GLU A 328 6.88 2.24 -24.69
N TRP A 329 5.56 2.39 -24.59
CA TRP A 329 4.78 2.14 -23.38
C TRP A 329 4.79 0.67 -23.02
N LEU A 330 5.02 0.35 -21.74
CA LEU A 330 4.96 -1.03 -21.25
C LEU A 330 3.53 -1.57 -21.28
N PHE A 331 2.57 -0.76 -20.86
CA PHE A 331 1.16 -1.16 -20.79
C PHE A 331 0.45 -0.88 -22.12
N THR A 332 0.79 -1.66 -23.12
CA THR A 332 0.20 -1.59 -24.46
C THR A 332 -0.63 -2.85 -24.74
N ALA A 333 -1.88 -2.67 -25.14
CA ALA A 333 -2.84 -3.71 -25.44
C ALA A 333 -3.39 -3.55 -26.86
N VAL A 334 -4.07 -4.58 -27.38
CA VAL A 334 -4.87 -4.47 -28.60
C VAL A 334 -6.34 -4.65 -28.24
N GLU A 335 -7.14 -3.66 -28.61
CA GLU A 335 -8.56 -3.60 -28.26
C GLU A 335 -9.42 -3.33 -29.52
N MET A 336 -10.66 -3.84 -29.48
CA MET A 336 -11.61 -3.56 -30.55
C MET A 336 -12.19 -2.15 -30.43
N ARG A 337 -11.95 -1.31 -31.44
CA ARG A 337 -12.48 0.05 -31.54
C ARG A 337 -13.73 0.08 -32.41
N HIS A 338 -14.74 0.80 -31.96
CA HIS A 338 -16.02 0.99 -32.66
C HIS A 338 -16.73 -0.30 -33.10
N GLY A 339 -16.37 -1.45 -32.50
CA GLY A 339 -16.93 -2.77 -32.85
C GLY A 339 -16.49 -3.32 -34.21
N VAL A 340 -15.53 -2.70 -34.89
CA VAL A 340 -15.18 -2.99 -36.28
C VAL A 340 -13.70 -3.35 -36.47
N ARG A 341 -12.80 -2.74 -35.72
CA ARG A 341 -11.36 -2.83 -35.99
C ARG A 341 -10.58 -3.08 -34.72
N MET A 342 -9.57 -3.94 -34.81
CA MET A 342 -8.61 -4.14 -33.73
C MET A 342 -7.49 -3.09 -33.85
N GLU A 343 -7.27 -2.35 -32.78
CA GLU A 343 -6.26 -1.27 -32.74
C GLU A 343 -5.41 -1.38 -31.47
N PRO A 344 -4.12 -1.05 -31.61
CA PRO A 344 -3.26 -0.90 -30.44
C PRO A 344 -3.68 0.30 -29.64
N ALA A 345 -3.67 0.15 -28.35
CA ALA A 345 -3.97 1.24 -27.42
C ALA A 345 -3.05 1.13 -26.21
N ARG A 346 -2.58 2.27 -25.72
CA ARG A 346 -2.10 2.30 -24.35
C ARG A 346 -3.25 1.93 -23.44
N ALA A 347 -3.05 0.95 -22.57
CA ALA A 347 -4.04 0.60 -21.56
C ALA A 347 -4.36 1.85 -20.74
N THR A 348 -5.58 2.34 -20.83
CA THR A 348 -5.93 3.63 -20.23
C THR A 348 -6.26 3.47 -18.75
N PHE A 349 -6.74 2.28 -18.35
CA PHE A 349 -7.29 2.03 -17.01
C PHE A 349 -8.19 3.20 -16.56
N ILE A 350 -8.99 3.74 -17.48
CA ILE A 350 -9.84 4.94 -17.31
C ILE A 350 -10.75 4.67 -16.16
N ASP A 351 -10.98 4.18 -15.39
CA ASP A 351 -11.70 3.93 -14.15
C ASP A 351 -11.02 2.77 -13.40
N PRO A 352 -9.91 3.08 -12.72
CA PRO A 352 -9.12 2.01 -12.10
C PRO A 352 -9.91 1.14 -11.13
N GLY A 353 -10.91 1.71 -10.44
CA GLY A 353 -11.75 0.97 -9.52
C GLY A 353 -12.70 0.02 -10.25
N ARG A 354 -13.39 0.50 -11.27
CA ARG A 354 -14.32 -0.32 -12.05
C ARG A 354 -13.61 -1.47 -12.77
N ARG A 355 -12.41 -1.24 -13.28
CA ARG A 355 -11.60 -2.29 -13.93
C ARG A 355 -11.13 -3.34 -12.94
N LEU A 356 -10.70 -2.96 -11.76
CA LEU A 356 -10.34 -3.90 -10.70
C LEU A 356 -11.57 -4.69 -10.23
N THR A 357 -12.73 -4.03 -10.07
CA THR A 357 -14.00 -4.69 -9.75
C THR A 357 -14.35 -5.77 -10.77
N HIS A 358 -14.28 -5.45 -12.06
CA HIS A 358 -14.56 -6.43 -13.12
C HIS A 358 -13.54 -7.57 -13.13
N TRP A 359 -12.25 -7.25 -12.90
CA TRP A 359 -11.19 -8.25 -12.85
C TRP A 359 -11.37 -9.23 -11.70
N ILE A 360 -11.77 -8.74 -10.52
CA ILE A 360 -12.10 -9.56 -9.34
C ILE A 360 -13.38 -10.36 -9.62
N ALA A 361 -14.44 -9.72 -10.07
CA ALA A 361 -15.74 -10.38 -10.35
C ALA A 361 -15.61 -11.55 -11.32
N ALA A 362 -14.79 -11.40 -12.36
CA ALA A 362 -14.50 -12.49 -13.31
C ALA A 362 -13.78 -13.70 -12.66
N ARG A 363 -13.28 -13.57 -11.45
CA ARG A 363 -12.52 -14.58 -10.69
C ARG A 363 -13.17 -14.94 -9.35
N THR A 364 -14.38 -14.47 -9.11
CA THR A 364 -15.18 -14.75 -7.92
C THR A 364 -16.13 -15.92 -8.16
N GLY A 365 -16.31 -16.78 -7.17
CA GLY A 365 -17.24 -17.90 -7.15
C GLY A 365 -16.60 -19.24 -6.78
N PRO A 366 -17.39 -20.29 -6.64
CA PRO A 366 -16.92 -21.62 -6.26
C PRO A 366 -15.82 -22.14 -7.20
N GLY A 367 -14.75 -22.66 -6.64
CA GLY A 367 -13.60 -23.17 -7.39
C GLY A 367 -12.74 -22.10 -8.11
N ARG A 368 -13.03 -20.81 -7.89
CA ARG A 368 -12.26 -19.70 -8.43
C ARG A 368 -11.32 -19.11 -7.37
N PRO A 369 -10.35 -18.25 -7.80
CA PRO A 369 -9.39 -17.61 -6.90
C PRO A 369 -10.00 -16.83 -5.73
N PHE A 370 -11.22 -16.30 -5.89
CA PHE A 370 -11.95 -15.57 -4.86
C PHE A 370 -13.29 -16.27 -4.57
N PRO A 371 -13.30 -17.38 -3.80
CA PRO A 371 -14.52 -18.13 -3.55
C PRO A 371 -15.57 -17.27 -2.83
N ASP A 372 -15.17 -16.52 -1.83
CA ASP A 372 -16.02 -15.65 -1.00
C ASP A 372 -16.00 -14.18 -1.44
N GLY A 373 -15.32 -13.87 -2.55
CA GLY A 373 -15.11 -12.50 -3.01
C GLY A 373 -13.95 -11.80 -2.32
N VAL A 374 -13.87 -10.50 -2.51
CA VAL A 374 -12.88 -9.59 -1.92
C VAL A 374 -13.64 -8.39 -1.38
N THR A 375 -13.23 -7.85 -0.23
CA THR A 375 -13.91 -6.72 0.42
C THR A 375 -13.95 -5.46 -0.45
N GLN A 376 -15.11 -4.82 -0.48
CA GLN A 376 -15.35 -3.55 -1.17
C GLN A 376 -14.76 -2.37 -0.36
N PRO A 377 -14.44 -1.24 -1.00
CA PRO A 377 -14.45 -1.01 -2.45
C PRO A 377 -13.21 -1.57 -3.14
N HIS A 378 -13.37 -2.07 -4.36
CA HIS A 378 -12.25 -2.58 -5.17
C HIS A 378 -11.45 -1.42 -5.78
N ASP A 379 -10.77 -0.67 -4.94
CA ASP A 379 -9.93 0.46 -5.37
C ASP A 379 -8.46 0.04 -5.45
N ILE A 380 -7.82 0.33 -6.59
CA ILE A 380 -6.42 -0.03 -6.83
C ILE A 380 -5.46 0.61 -5.80
N ARG A 381 -5.84 1.74 -5.19
CA ARG A 381 -5.06 2.41 -4.15
C ARG A 381 -4.96 1.59 -2.87
N ARG A 382 -5.95 0.71 -2.60
CA ARG A 382 -5.90 -0.22 -1.47
C ARG A 382 -4.74 -1.20 -1.59
N ILE A 383 -4.40 -1.66 -2.81
CA ILE A 383 -3.26 -2.55 -3.03
C ILE A 383 -1.97 -1.90 -2.53
N ARG A 384 -1.71 -0.64 -2.93
CA ARG A 384 -0.54 0.10 -2.44
C ARG A 384 -0.58 0.29 -0.93
N LYS A 385 -1.73 0.67 -0.39
CA LYS A 385 -1.90 0.84 1.06
C LYS A 385 -1.58 -0.45 1.79
N THR A 386 -2.15 -1.58 1.35
CA THR A 386 -1.89 -2.91 1.90
C THR A 386 -0.40 -3.27 1.87
N SER A 387 0.27 -3.09 0.73
CA SER A 387 1.70 -3.40 0.60
C SER A 387 2.55 -2.57 1.55
N LYS A 388 2.28 -1.27 1.64
CA LYS A 388 3.02 -0.36 2.51
C LYS A 388 2.80 -0.69 3.99
N THR A 389 1.55 -0.90 4.42
CA THR A 389 1.24 -1.27 5.81
C THR A 389 1.81 -2.63 6.19
N THR A 390 1.70 -3.62 5.30
CA THR A 390 2.27 -4.96 5.54
C THR A 390 3.80 -4.88 5.71
N ARG A 391 4.49 -4.08 4.90
CA ARG A 391 5.94 -3.87 5.02
C ARG A 391 6.32 -3.28 6.37
N VAL A 392 5.64 -2.19 6.78
CA VAL A 392 5.93 -1.51 8.05
C VAL A 392 5.72 -2.45 9.24
N VAL A 393 4.60 -3.18 9.25
CA VAL A 393 4.31 -4.16 10.31
C VAL A 393 5.38 -5.25 10.38
N ALA A 394 5.80 -5.78 9.24
CA ALA A 394 6.79 -6.83 9.17
C ALA A 394 8.19 -6.41 9.64
N LEU A 395 8.54 -5.15 9.45
CA LEU A 395 9.82 -4.59 9.91
C LEU A 395 9.74 -4.09 11.36
N GLY A 396 8.63 -4.33 12.07
CA GLY A 396 8.42 -3.79 13.41
C GLY A 396 8.37 -2.25 13.45
N GLY A 397 8.06 -1.61 12.31
CA GLY A 397 8.10 -0.18 12.14
C GLY A 397 7.00 0.58 12.87
N THR A 398 7.15 1.87 12.92
CA THR A 398 6.27 2.84 13.60
C THR A 398 5.29 3.51 12.63
N LEU A 399 4.42 4.36 13.15
CA LEU A 399 3.58 5.25 12.33
C LEU A 399 4.42 6.20 11.46
N THR A 400 5.59 6.62 11.93
CA THR A 400 6.50 7.49 11.18
C THR A 400 7.05 6.77 9.94
N ASP A 401 7.40 5.48 10.08
CA ASP A 401 7.86 4.66 8.96
C ASP A 401 6.74 4.46 7.93
N LEU A 402 5.49 4.38 8.39
CA LEU A 402 4.33 4.32 7.51
C LEU A 402 4.15 5.64 6.72
N ALA A 403 4.49 6.78 7.31
CA ALA A 403 4.49 8.07 6.62
C ALA A 403 5.52 8.08 5.49
N GLY A 404 6.75 7.65 5.76
CA GLY A 404 7.87 7.67 4.82
C GLY A 404 8.18 9.07 4.27
N ASP A 405 9.24 9.19 3.49
CA ASP A 405 9.68 10.45 2.90
C ASP A 405 8.82 10.92 1.72
N ASP A 406 7.93 10.07 1.22
CA ASP A 406 7.14 10.31 0.00
C ASP A 406 5.86 11.13 0.22
N HIS A 407 5.49 11.39 1.47
CA HIS A 407 4.21 12.01 1.79
C HIS A 407 4.37 13.25 2.65
N THR A 408 3.63 14.30 2.33
CA THR A 408 3.41 15.40 3.25
C THR A 408 2.57 14.92 4.44
N VAL A 409 2.71 15.57 5.59
CA VAL A 409 1.91 15.27 6.81
C VAL A 409 0.41 15.22 6.49
N GLN A 410 -0.09 16.13 5.65
CA GLN A 410 -1.51 16.13 5.23
C GLN A 410 -1.91 14.88 4.43
N VAL A 411 -1.05 14.40 3.54
CA VAL A 411 -1.32 13.19 2.76
C VAL A 411 -1.31 11.96 3.66
N PHE A 412 -0.35 11.90 4.59
CA PHE A 412 -0.30 10.83 5.59
C PHE A 412 -1.57 10.80 6.44
N GLN A 413 -1.94 11.93 7.05
CA GLN A 413 -3.14 12.04 7.88
C GLN A 413 -4.41 11.63 7.14
N ARG A 414 -4.57 12.05 5.87
CA ARG A 414 -5.78 11.76 5.09
C ARG A 414 -5.91 10.32 4.60
N HIS A 415 -4.80 9.63 4.38
CA HIS A 415 -4.81 8.35 3.66
C HIS A 415 -4.29 7.16 4.45
N TYR A 416 -3.48 7.37 5.47
CA TYR A 416 -2.84 6.29 6.23
C TYR A 416 -3.18 6.31 7.72
N ALA A 417 -3.28 7.48 8.35
CA ALA A 417 -3.49 7.61 9.80
C ALA A 417 -4.83 7.02 10.29
N HIS A 418 -5.81 6.88 9.42
CA HIS A 418 -7.14 6.37 9.74
C HIS A 418 -7.39 4.93 9.27
N GLY A 419 -6.35 4.20 8.84
CA GLY A 419 -6.48 2.77 8.50
C GLY A 419 -6.44 1.89 9.74
N THR A 420 -7.04 0.70 9.67
CA THR A 420 -7.06 -0.27 10.77
C THR A 420 -5.67 -0.56 11.33
N THR A 421 -4.68 -0.82 10.46
CA THR A 421 -3.29 -1.05 10.88
C THR A 421 -2.68 0.14 11.60
N ALA A 422 -2.94 1.38 11.14
CA ALA A 422 -2.45 2.59 11.81
C ALA A 422 -3.05 2.75 13.21
N HIS A 423 -4.33 2.45 13.39
CA HIS A 423 -4.97 2.47 14.70
C HIS A 423 -4.40 1.40 15.64
N VAL A 424 -4.13 0.19 15.15
CA VAL A 424 -3.49 -0.88 15.95
C VAL A 424 -2.08 -0.47 16.38
N LEU A 425 -1.26 0.07 15.49
CA LEU A 425 0.09 0.56 15.81
C LEU A 425 0.05 1.72 16.80
N ALA A 426 -0.90 2.66 16.64
CA ALA A 426 -1.08 3.78 17.55
C ALA A 426 -1.54 3.31 18.93
N ALA A 427 -2.50 2.37 18.99
CA ALA A 427 -2.97 1.79 20.24
C ALA A 427 -1.84 1.05 20.97
N ALA A 428 -1.04 0.26 20.26
CA ALA A 428 0.13 -0.41 20.83
C ALA A 428 1.17 0.58 21.36
N ALA A 429 1.42 1.68 20.64
CA ALA A 429 2.32 2.73 21.09
C ALA A 429 1.79 3.45 22.34
N MET A 430 0.49 3.78 22.36
CA MET A 430 -0.16 4.39 23.53
C MET A 430 -0.13 3.46 24.75
N ASN A 431 -0.44 2.18 24.56
CA ASN A 431 -0.38 1.19 25.66
C ASN A 431 1.03 1.09 26.22
N ARG A 432 2.08 1.01 25.37
CA ARG A 432 3.47 1.02 25.84
C ARG A 432 3.82 2.29 26.62
N ALA A 433 3.40 3.47 26.11
CA ALA A 433 3.65 4.73 26.80
C ALA A 433 2.90 4.80 28.15
N GLN A 434 1.66 4.36 28.19
CA GLN A 434 0.87 4.28 29.41
C GLN A 434 1.49 3.31 30.43
N SER A 435 1.89 2.10 29.99
CA SER A 435 2.59 1.15 30.86
C SER A 435 3.85 1.76 31.47
N LYS A 436 4.70 2.41 30.65
CA LYS A 436 5.90 3.11 31.16
C LYS A 436 5.57 4.20 32.20
N VAL A 437 4.49 4.94 32.01
CA VAL A 437 4.04 5.95 32.99
C VAL A 437 3.53 5.29 34.26
N PHE A 438 2.73 4.23 34.13
CA PHE A 438 2.23 3.47 35.28
C PHE A 438 3.37 2.81 36.07
N ASP A 439 4.35 2.23 35.39
CA ASP A 439 5.55 1.63 36.01
C ASP A 439 6.34 2.69 36.79
N LYS A 440 6.52 3.87 36.19
CA LYS A 440 7.19 5.00 36.86
C LYS A 440 6.43 5.54 38.07
N ILE A 441 5.09 5.62 37.98
CA ILE A 441 4.23 6.08 39.10
C ILE A 441 4.14 5.01 40.20
N SER A 442 4.06 3.74 39.84
CA SER A 442 3.92 2.63 40.79
C SER A 442 5.23 2.21 41.45
N GLY A 443 6.37 2.81 41.06
CA GLY A 443 7.71 2.45 41.56
C GLY A 443 8.12 1.03 41.20
N ARG A 444 7.56 0.47 40.14
CA ARG A 444 7.87 -0.90 39.69
C ARG A 444 9.20 -0.94 38.94
N PRO A 445 9.93 -2.06 39.02
CA PRO A 445 11.10 -2.28 38.21
C PRO A 445 10.75 -2.34 36.72
N THR A 446 11.70 -1.96 35.85
CA THR A 446 11.52 -2.00 34.40
C THR A 446 12.00 -3.34 33.87
N LEU A 447 11.11 -4.12 33.23
CA LEU A 447 11.49 -5.34 32.52
C LEU A 447 12.10 -5.01 31.16
N VAL A 448 13.23 -5.61 30.83
CA VAL A 448 13.94 -5.50 29.56
C VAL A 448 14.08 -6.87 28.93
N LEU A 449 13.57 -7.02 27.73
CA LEU A 449 13.65 -8.29 26.99
C LEU A 449 15.05 -8.50 26.36
N PRO A 450 15.44 -9.75 26.05
CA PRO A 450 16.78 -10.05 25.50
C PRO A 450 17.16 -9.25 24.26
N THR A 451 16.20 -8.97 23.40
CA THR A 451 16.40 -8.16 22.19
C THR A 451 16.69 -6.69 22.49
N GLU A 452 16.07 -6.13 23.52
CA GLU A 452 16.33 -4.77 24.00
C GLU A 452 17.63 -4.72 24.81
N GLN A 453 17.90 -5.75 25.62
CA GLN A 453 19.13 -5.88 26.40
C GLN A 453 20.37 -5.83 25.52
N ALA A 454 20.37 -6.54 24.39
CA ALA A 454 21.48 -6.55 23.44
C ALA A 454 21.77 -5.14 22.85
N ARG A 455 20.77 -4.27 22.83
CA ARG A 455 20.82 -2.93 22.23
C ARG A 455 20.94 -1.80 23.25
N LEU A 456 21.17 -2.09 24.53
CA LEU A 456 21.22 -1.06 25.58
C LEU A 456 22.35 -0.03 25.40
N GLY A 457 23.36 -0.30 24.58
CA GLY A 457 24.38 0.68 24.19
C GLY A 457 23.93 1.70 23.15
N GLU A 458 22.77 1.50 22.53
CA GLU A 458 22.21 2.48 21.57
C GLU A 458 21.55 3.65 22.31
N PRO A 459 21.87 4.91 21.95
CA PRO A 459 21.35 6.09 22.66
C PRO A 459 19.82 6.14 22.78
N GLU A 460 19.11 5.69 21.77
CA GLU A 460 17.63 5.67 21.75
C GLU A 460 17.06 4.66 22.76
N VAL A 461 17.66 3.47 22.84
CA VAL A 461 17.23 2.40 23.75
C VAL A 461 17.57 2.77 25.20
N ALA A 462 18.77 3.27 25.46
CA ALA A 462 19.20 3.74 26.77
C ALA A 462 18.32 4.89 27.26
N SER A 463 18.07 5.90 26.41
CA SER A 463 17.18 7.02 26.74
C SER A 463 15.75 6.58 27.06
N ALA A 464 15.25 5.54 26.43
CA ALA A 464 13.93 4.96 26.73
C ALA A 464 13.85 4.37 28.15
N LEU A 465 14.97 3.91 28.69
CA LEU A 465 15.11 3.48 30.09
C LEU A 465 15.37 4.63 31.06
N GLY A 466 15.68 5.85 30.56
CA GLY A 466 16.05 7.00 31.34
C GLY A 466 17.49 6.97 31.84
N VAL A 467 18.40 6.37 31.08
CA VAL A 467 19.84 6.26 31.37
C VAL A 467 20.67 6.76 30.19
N SER A 468 21.95 7.05 30.39
CA SER A 468 22.88 7.36 29.29
C SER A 468 23.26 6.08 28.51
N ALA A 469 23.84 6.26 27.33
CA ALA A 469 24.32 5.09 26.54
C ALA A 469 25.44 4.33 27.28
N GLU A 470 26.30 5.02 27.99
CA GLU A 470 27.34 4.42 28.82
C GLU A 470 26.74 3.59 29.95
N GLN A 471 25.77 4.15 30.69
CA GLN A 471 25.03 3.40 31.71
C GLN A 471 24.26 2.22 31.12
N GLY A 472 23.74 2.34 29.89
CA GLY A 472 23.13 1.24 29.16
C GLY A 472 24.12 0.09 28.91
N ILE A 473 25.35 0.41 28.57
CA ILE A 473 26.42 -0.60 28.43
C ILE A 473 26.75 -1.26 29.77
N GLU A 474 26.90 -0.48 30.84
CA GLU A 474 27.15 -1.00 32.18
C GLU A 474 26.03 -1.92 32.68
N LEU A 475 24.78 -1.56 32.43
CA LEU A 475 23.62 -2.41 32.71
C LEU A 475 23.67 -3.73 31.93
N ARG A 476 23.95 -3.66 30.64
CA ARG A 476 24.04 -4.83 29.77
C ARG A 476 25.15 -5.79 30.21
N ASP A 477 26.29 -5.21 30.56
CA ASP A 477 27.51 -5.97 30.92
C ASP A 477 27.48 -6.44 32.40
N GLY A 478 26.40 -6.16 33.14
CA GLY A 478 26.18 -6.63 34.49
C GLY A 478 26.99 -5.91 35.57
N VAL A 479 27.58 -4.77 35.28
CA VAL A 479 28.40 -4.00 36.25
C VAL A 479 27.53 -3.54 37.44
N LEU A 480 26.25 -3.31 37.19
CA LEU A 480 25.28 -2.85 38.19
C LEU A 480 24.29 -3.97 38.62
N ASP A 481 24.71 -5.22 38.55
CA ASP A 481 23.92 -6.40 38.96
C ASP A 481 23.79 -6.46 40.48
N MET A 482 22.54 -6.49 40.96
CA MET A 482 22.16 -6.63 42.39
C MET A 482 21.65 -8.03 42.72
N GLY A 483 21.87 -8.99 41.84
CA GLY A 483 21.48 -10.40 41.96
C GLY A 483 20.08 -10.69 41.41
N VAL A 484 19.02 -9.98 41.83
CA VAL A 484 17.65 -10.15 41.32
C VAL A 484 17.27 -9.12 40.29
N SER A 485 18.05 -8.07 40.15
CA SER A 485 17.86 -6.94 39.23
C SER A 485 19.18 -6.22 38.97
N ASN A 486 19.26 -5.46 37.88
CA ASN A 486 20.26 -4.42 37.73
C ASN A 486 19.74 -3.10 38.28
N CYS A 487 20.63 -2.15 38.56
CA CYS A 487 20.29 -0.84 39.11
C CYS A 487 20.71 0.27 38.15
N LYS A 488 19.80 1.20 37.81
CA LYS A 488 20.12 2.37 36.97
C LYS A 488 21.11 3.33 37.64
N ASP A 489 20.89 3.58 38.93
CA ASP A 489 21.76 4.41 39.74
C ASP A 489 21.67 3.98 41.22
N PRO A 490 22.73 3.32 41.73
CA PRO A 490 22.77 2.91 43.13
C PRO A 490 23.02 4.06 44.12
N LEU A 491 23.41 5.26 43.64
CA LEU A 491 23.63 6.44 44.46
C LEU A 491 22.37 7.33 44.57
N ASP A 492 21.40 7.15 43.71
CA ASP A 492 20.12 7.87 43.72
C ASP A 492 18.92 6.92 43.97
N SER A 493 19.03 6.08 44.97
CA SER A 493 17.95 5.16 45.34
C SER A 493 16.90 5.90 46.21
N PRO A 494 15.59 5.76 45.91
CA PRO A 494 14.54 6.34 46.75
C PRO A 494 14.43 5.69 48.13
N HIS A 495 15.12 4.57 48.33
CA HIS A 495 15.14 3.82 49.59
C HIS A 495 16.42 4.01 50.39
N SER A 496 17.29 4.92 49.99
CA SER A 496 18.59 5.19 50.57
C SER A 496 18.84 6.71 50.67
N THR A 497 19.81 7.11 51.45
CA THR A 497 20.21 8.54 51.53
C THR A 497 20.82 8.97 50.19
N PRO A 498 20.33 10.04 49.53
CA PRO A 498 20.88 10.50 48.27
C PRO A 498 22.42 10.71 48.32
N GLY A 499 23.11 10.26 47.28
CA GLY A 499 24.58 10.32 47.16
C GLY A 499 25.33 9.27 47.98
N LYS A 500 24.63 8.35 48.67
CA LYS A 500 25.25 7.17 49.29
C LYS A 500 24.86 5.91 48.56
N LEU A 501 25.76 4.95 48.50
CA LEU A 501 25.49 3.67 47.91
C LEU A 501 24.24 3.02 48.56
N CYS A 502 23.37 2.48 47.75
CA CYS A 502 22.14 1.84 48.17
C CYS A 502 22.44 0.65 49.09
N HIS A 503 22.03 0.73 50.37
CA HIS A 503 22.29 -0.28 51.39
C HIS A 503 21.11 -1.26 51.53
N VAL A 504 20.00 -1.01 50.89
CA VAL A 504 18.80 -1.86 50.97
C VAL A 504 18.65 -2.85 49.80
N ALA A 505 19.60 -2.78 48.87
CA ALA A 505 19.69 -3.79 47.80
C ALA A 505 20.14 -5.15 48.39
N PRO A 506 19.65 -6.23 47.82
CA PRO A 506 18.66 -6.40 46.78
C PRO A 506 17.20 -6.42 47.27
N ALA A 507 17.00 -6.28 48.52
CA ALA A 507 15.75 -6.53 49.20
C ALA A 507 14.59 -5.60 48.82
N MET A 508 14.86 -4.38 48.43
CA MET A 508 13.86 -3.41 47.99
C MET A 508 13.85 -3.21 46.47
N CYS A 509 14.69 -3.95 45.73
CA CYS A 509 14.83 -3.76 44.29
C CYS A 509 13.51 -4.02 43.54
N MET A 510 12.72 -5.00 43.98
CA MET A 510 11.44 -5.32 43.32
C MET A 510 10.36 -4.24 43.40
N ILE A 511 10.57 -3.24 44.22
CA ILE A 511 9.68 -2.07 44.36
C ILE A 511 10.41 -0.75 44.13
N CYS A 512 11.58 -0.80 43.50
CA CYS A 512 12.43 0.36 43.23
C CYS A 512 12.32 0.78 41.74
N PRO A 513 12.09 2.07 41.46
CA PRO A 513 12.02 2.56 40.07
C PRO A 513 13.39 2.50 39.34
N ASN A 514 14.49 2.39 40.09
CA ASN A 514 15.81 2.24 39.53
C ASN A 514 16.15 0.77 39.17
N ALA A 515 15.34 -0.18 39.53
CA ALA A 515 15.58 -1.58 39.20
C ALA A 515 15.24 -1.85 37.72
N VAL A 516 16.13 -2.57 37.06
CA VAL A 516 15.99 -3.11 35.70
C VAL A 516 16.10 -4.62 35.79
N LEU A 517 15.06 -5.31 35.29
CA LEU A 517 14.99 -6.76 35.31
C LEU A 517 15.35 -7.32 33.95
N PHE A 518 16.29 -8.23 33.90
CA PHE A 518 16.61 -9.00 32.71
C PHE A 518 16.09 -10.44 32.85
N VAL A 519 15.75 -11.04 31.71
CA VAL A 519 15.32 -12.45 31.66
C VAL A 519 16.39 -13.39 32.20
N SER A 520 17.67 -13.06 32.03
CA SER A 520 18.80 -13.80 32.57
C SER A 520 18.82 -13.92 34.09
N GLN A 521 18.12 -12.99 34.80
CA GLN A 521 18.02 -13.01 36.27
C GLN A 521 16.75 -13.73 36.75
N LEU A 522 15.94 -14.30 35.84
CA LEU A 522 14.70 -15.02 36.16
C LEU A 522 14.89 -16.15 37.16
N PRO A 523 15.99 -16.96 37.14
CA PRO A 523 16.25 -17.98 38.17
C PRO A 523 16.30 -17.41 39.60
N GLN A 524 17.01 -16.29 39.80
CA GLN A 524 17.11 -15.64 41.13
C GLN A 524 15.80 -15.01 41.56
N GLN A 525 15.02 -14.47 40.63
CA GLN A 525 13.70 -13.90 40.89
C GLN A 525 12.69 -14.99 41.30
N LEU A 526 12.76 -16.19 40.67
CA LEU A 526 11.93 -17.33 41.04
C LEU A 526 12.25 -17.83 42.43
N LEU A 527 13.56 -17.93 42.77
CA LEU A 527 14.00 -18.31 44.13
C LEU A 527 13.58 -17.26 45.18
N LEU A 528 13.57 -15.96 44.82
CA LEU A 528 13.06 -14.90 45.69
C LEU A 528 11.56 -15.06 45.95
N VAL A 529 10.75 -15.45 44.95
CA VAL A 529 9.33 -15.74 45.16
C VAL A 529 9.15 -16.90 46.12
N ASP A 530 9.92 -17.98 45.96
CA ASP A 530 9.87 -19.12 46.85
C ASP A 530 10.20 -18.72 48.31
N HIS A 531 11.19 -17.85 48.49
CA HIS A 531 11.51 -17.28 49.78
C HIS A 531 10.37 -16.46 50.37
N ILE A 532 9.75 -15.56 49.56
CA ILE A 532 8.63 -14.73 49.98
C ILE A 532 7.41 -15.58 50.38
N GLU A 533 7.12 -16.65 49.65
CA GLU A 533 6.06 -17.58 50.00
C GLU A 533 6.38 -18.41 51.24
N HIS A 534 7.66 -18.79 51.43
CA HIS A 534 8.08 -19.40 52.68
C HIS A 534 7.86 -18.44 53.86
N MET A 535 8.25 -17.17 53.75
CA MET A 535 8.06 -16.16 54.78
C MET A 535 6.58 -15.91 55.08
N ARG A 536 5.67 -16.16 54.14
CA ARG A 536 4.24 -16.08 54.36
C ARG A 536 3.72 -17.06 55.37
N ASN A 537 4.38 -18.22 55.51
CA ASN A 537 4.05 -19.23 56.49
C ASN A 537 4.69 -18.96 57.85
N VAL A 538 5.76 -18.17 57.92
CA VAL A 538 6.53 -17.86 59.12
C VAL A 538 6.04 -16.60 59.81
N LEU A 539 5.67 -15.56 59.04
CA LEU A 539 5.28 -14.24 59.57
C LEU A 539 3.76 -14.13 59.82
N ALA A 540 3.38 -13.30 60.77
CA ALA A 540 1.99 -12.91 60.92
C ALA A 540 1.48 -12.22 59.63
N PRO A 541 0.22 -12.45 59.22
CA PRO A 541 -0.30 -11.91 57.93
C PRO A 541 -0.14 -10.41 57.76
N THR A 542 -0.33 -9.64 58.81
CA THR A 542 -0.15 -8.16 58.79
C THR A 542 1.32 -7.77 58.59
N THR A 543 2.25 -8.47 59.23
CA THR A 543 3.67 -8.26 59.12
C THR A 543 4.14 -8.66 57.73
N TRP A 544 3.72 -9.82 57.23
CA TRP A 544 4.06 -10.24 55.87
C TRP A 544 3.56 -9.24 54.81
N THR A 545 2.32 -8.79 54.91
CA THR A 545 1.75 -7.79 54.01
C THR A 545 2.55 -6.48 54.03
N ALA A 546 2.97 -6.02 55.20
CA ALA A 546 3.75 -4.80 55.34
C ALA A 546 5.16 -4.91 54.74
N VAL A 547 5.81 -6.06 54.89
CA VAL A 547 7.22 -6.28 54.46
C VAL A 547 7.30 -6.78 53.01
N TRP A 548 6.53 -7.81 52.68
CA TRP A 548 6.65 -8.53 51.42
C TRP A 548 5.50 -8.33 50.44
N GLY A 549 4.37 -7.82 50.89
CA GLY A 549 3.16 -7.72 50.06
C GLY A 549 3.35 -6.96 48.77
N LYS A 550 4.04 -5.81 48.79
CA LYS A 550 4.34 -5.00 47.60
C LYS A 550 5.30 -5.71 46.65
N GLN A 551 6.32 -6.38 47.21
CA GLN A 551 7.32 -7.11 46.41
C GLN A 551 6.68 -8.33 45.74
N SER A 552 5.87 -9.08 46.46
CA SER A 552 5.13 -10.20 45.91
C SER A 552 4.21 -9.76 44.76
N ALA A 553 3.49 -8.66 44.90
CA ALA A 553 2.65 -8.11 43.85
C ALA A 553 3.46 -7.65 42.59
N ALA A 554 4.62 -7.03 42.83
CA ALA A 554 5.49 -6.61 41.75
C ALA A 554 6.06 -7.81 40.94
N LEU A 555 6.55 -8.83 41.65
CA LEU A 555 7.01 -10.08 41.03
C LEU A 555 5.91 -10.82 40.30
N ALA A 556 4.71 -10.89 40.82
CA ALA A 556 3.56 -11.50 40.14
C ALA A 556 3.23 -10.80 38.82
N SER A 557 3.35 -9.46 38.79
CA SER A 557 3.17 -8.69 37.55
C SER A 557 4.26 -8.98 36.51
N VAL A 558 5.53 -9.07 36.92
CA VAL A 558 6.66 -9.41 36.03
C VAL A 558 6.49 -10.84 35.48
N PHE A 559 6.11 -11.77 36.33
CA PHE A 559 5.94 -13.17 35.91
C PHE A 559 4.75 -13.39 34.97
N ALA A 560 3.74 -12.55 35.03
CA ALA A 560 2.66 -12.57 34.05
C ALA A 560 3.18 -12.26 32.62
N GLU A 561 4.22 -11.41 32.51
CA GLU A 561 4.86 -11.09 31.24
C GLU A 561 5.87 -12.15 30.78
N LEU A 562 6.44 -12.94 31.72
CA LEU A 562 7.45 -13.97 31.46
C LEU A 562 6.89 -15.41 31.60
N ALA A 563 5.58 -15.57 31.57
CA ALA A 563 4.92 -16.85 31.86
C ALA A 563 5.45 -18.03 31.01
N GLU A 564 5.81 -17.76 29.77
CA GLU A 564 6.34 -18.77 28.84
C GLU A 564 7.73 -19.31 29.24
N HIS A 565 8.53 -18.49 29.93
CA HIS A 565 9.92 -18.86 30.33
C HIS A 565 9.98 -19.61 31.67
N ILE A 566 8.99 -19.41 32.53
CA ILE A 566 9.00 -19.94 33.92
C ILE A 566 9.15 -21.46 34.00
N PRO A 567 8.45 -22.31 33.21
CA PRO A 567 8.56 -23.74 33.32
C PRO A 567 9.99 -24.27 33.03
N ALA A 568 10.61 -23.71 31.99
CA ALA A 568 11.97 -24.10 31.60
C ALA A 568 13.00 -23.69 32.66
N GLU A 569 12.89 -22.48 33.19
CA GLU A 569 13.79 -22.00 34.24
C GLU A 569 13.59 -22.71 35.58
N ARG A 570 12.38 -23.10 35.95
CA ARG A 570 12.11 -23.94 37.11
C ARG A 570 12.77 -25.33 37.00
N ALA A 571 12.73 -25.92 35.81
CA ALA A 571 13.40 -27.19 35.54
C ALA A 571 14.93 -27.05 35.66
N ALA A 572 15.49 -25.98 35.06
CA ALA A 572 16.91 -25.69 35.12
C ALA A 572 17.42 -25.44 36.56
N ILE A 573 16.66 -24.72 37.39
CA ILE A 573 16.97 -24.50 38.81
C ILE A 573 17.04 -25.84 39.56
N ALA A 574 16.06 -26.72 39.34
CA ALA A 574 16.00 -28.02 40.00
C ALA A 574 17.16 -28.95 39.58
N GLU A 575 17.54 -28.92 38.30
CA GLU A 575 18.64 -29.74 37.76
C GLU A 575 20.02 -29.24 38.21
N GLN A 576 20.24 -27.94 38.21
CA GLN A 576 21.54 -27.32 38.50
C GLN A 576 21.78 -27.07 39.99
N GLY A 577 20.77 -27.22 40.84
CA GLY A 577 20.88 -26.98 42.29
C GLY A 577 21.17 -25.52 42.62
N VAL A 578 20.63 -24.57 41.80
CA VAL A 578 20.84 -23.13 42.00
C VAL A 578 20.23 -22.69 43.32
N ASN A 579 21.01 -21.99 44.14
CA ASN A 579 20.57 -21.43 45.40
C ASN A 579 20.39 -19.91 45.30
N LEU A 580 19.51 -19.37 46.15
CA LEU A 580 19.30 -17.96 46.27
C LEU A 580 20.59 -17.28 46.80
N SER A 581 21.27 -16.51 45.96
CA SER A 581 22.55 -15.86 46.28
C SER A 581 22.39 -14.45 46.88
N LEU A 582 21.33 -14.27 47.67
CA LEU A 582 21.04 -12.97 48.25
C LEU A 582 21.39 -12.94 49.73
N PRO A 583 21.99 -11.87 50.27
CA PRO A 583 22.25 -11.72 51.70
C PRO A 583 20.96 -11.44 52.48
N LEU A 584 19.93 -12.22 52.28
CA LEU A 584 18.67 -12.13 52.96
C LEU A 584 18.75 -12.50 54.44
N GLY A 585 19.76 -13.29 54.81
CA GLY A 585 20.02 -13.69 56.18
C GLY A 585 20.50 -12.58 57.12
N MET A 586 20.82 -11.38 56.57
CA MET A 586 21.17 -10.22 57.41
C MET A 586 19.96 -9.46 57.93
N ARG A 587 18.75 -9.99 57.78
CA ARG A 587 17.51 -9.31 58.17
C ARG A 587 16.88 -9.86 59.44
N THR A 588 17.66 -9.98 60.44
CA THR A 588 17.20 -10.25 61.81
C THR A 588 16.16 -9.24 62.31
N GLU A 589 16.06 -8.05 61.67
CA GLU A 589 15.04 -7.04 61.99
C GLU A 589 13.63 -7.41 61.59
N TYR A 590 13.46 -8.31 60.63
CA TYR A 590 12.14 -8.74 60.13
C TYR A 590 11.78 -10.20 60.55
N ASP A 591 12.74 -10.92 61.10
CA ASP A 591 12.55 -12.28 61.60
C ASP A 591 12.20 -12.32 63.10
N ARG A 592 12.01 -11.14 63.71
CA ARG A 592 11.63 -11.02 65.14
C ARG A 592 10.15 -10.76 65.33
#